data_0dfa2f783a6ce62c3f97c39c5a509974
#
_entry.id   0dfa2f783a6ce62c3f97c39c5a509974
#
_cell.length_a   1.000
_cell.length_b   1.000
_cell.length_c   1.000
_cell.angle_alpha   90.00
_cell.angle_beta   90.00
_cell.angle_gamma   90.00
#
_symmetry.space_group_name_H-M   'P 1'
#
loop_
_entity.id
_entity.type
_entity.pdbx_description
1 polymer ?
#
loop_
_entity_poly.entity_id
_entity_poly.type
_entity_poly.pdbx_seq_one_letter_code
_entity_poly.pdbx_strand_id
1 'polypeptide(L)'
;RGEIPVAKPRAYGVIGHKNTKADYVKDEGVLIYKSDFGLIIFIGCGHRGLIDIVRHCQNIAGVNHIHAILGGFHLRCASPLRLWKVRQFLHLHKPDKIMGCHCTGKWGRLWLPEAVSPVTGDVYVLG
;
A
#
# COMPACT_ATOMS: atom_id res chain seq x y z
N ARG A 1 5.17 11.63 -13.51
CA ARG A 1 3.78 11.51 -13.01
C ARG A 1 3.02 10.55 -13.92
N GLY A 2 2.29 9.60 -13.38
CA GLY A 2 1.48 8.64 -14.14
C GLY A 2 0.51 7.90 -13.25
N GLU A 3 -0.50 7.28 -13.86
CA GLU A 3 -1.46 6.44 -13.13
C GLU A 3 -0.77 5.12 -12.73
N ILE A 4 -0.98 4.68 -11.49
CA ILE A 4 -0.49 3.38 -11.02
C ILE A 4 -1.26 2.30 -11.77
N PRO A 5 -0.60 1.45 -12.58
CA PRO A 5 -1.28 0.39 -13.32
C PRO A 5 -1.84 -0.66 -12.36
N VAL A 6 -3.06 -1.12 -12.61
CA VAL A 6 -3.74 -2.13 -11.81
C VAL A 6 -4.34 -3.19 -12.70
N ALA A 7 -3.95 -4.44 -12.48
CA ALA A 7 -4.41 -5.57 -13.28
C ALA A 7 -5.93 -5.81 -13.15
N LYS A 8 -6.51 -5.59 -11.95
CA LYS A 8 -7.94 -5.75 -11.67
C LYS A 8 -8.42 -4.59 -10.80
N PRO A 9 -8.80 -3.45 -11.41
CA PRO A 9 -9.27 -2.29 -10.65
C PRO A 9 -10.57 -2.61 -9.91
N ARG A 10 -10.67 -2.09 -8.68
CA ARG A 10 -11.86 -2.22 -7.84
C ARG A 10 -12.57 -0.88 -7.78
N ALA A 11 -13.90 -0.88 -7.95
CA ALA A 11 -14.72 0.29 -7.69
C ALA A 11 -14.95 0.47 -6.19
N TYR A 12 -14.87 1.72 -5.74
CA TYR A 12 -15.09 2.11 -4.34
C TYR A 12 -16.34 2.95 -4.16
N GLY A 13 -16.94 3.37 -5.24
CA GLY A 13 -18.15 4.17 -5.26
C GLY A 13 -18.67 4.38 -6.68
N VAL A 14 -19.48 5.39 -6.84
CA VAL A 14 -20.03 5.82 -8.14
C VAL A 14 -19.93 7.33 -8.27
N ILE A 15 -19.70 7.80 -9.50
CA ILE A 15 -19.58 9.22 -9.82
C ILE A 15 -20.72 9.62 -10.75
N GLY A 16 -21.21 10.86 -10.58
CA GLY A 16 -22.22 11.48 -11.42
C GLY A 16 -23.60 11.58 -10.79
N HIS A 17 -24.42 12.51 -11.28
CA HIS A 17 -25.74 12.85 -10.76
C HIS A 17 -26.76 11.68 -10.77
N LYS A 18 -26.54 10.65 -11.57
CA LYS A 18 -27.40 9.46 -11.68
C LYS A 18 -26.65 8.15 -11.35
N ASN A 19 -25.57 8.22 -10.58
CA ASN A 19 -24.76 7.03 -10.21
C ASN A 19 -24.35 6.18 -11.42
N THR A 20 -23.97 6.83 -12.51
CA THR A 20 -23.82 6.18 -13.81
C THR A 20 -22.43 5.62 -14.07
N LYS A 21 -21.41 5.96 -13.28
CA LYS A 21 -20.03 5.55 -13.52
C LYS A 21 -19.35 5.07 -12.24
N ALA A 22 -18.73 3.91 -12.32
CA ALA A 22 -17.94 3.36 -11.22
C ALA A 22 -16.71 4.25 -10.90
N ASP A 23 -16.50 4.53 -9.62
CA ASP A 23 -15.32 5.25 -9.13
C ASP A 23 -14.23 4.26 -8.73
N TYR A 24 -13.11 4.33 -9.41
CA TYR A 24 -11.94 3.47 -9.16
C TYR A 24 -10.84 4.18 -8.35
N VAL A 25 -11.09 5.40 -7.86
CA VAL A 25 -10.13 6.20 -7.08
C VAL A 25 -8.74 6.18 -7.74
N LYS A 26 -8.67 6.76 -8.94
CA LYS A 26 -7.44 6.75 -9.76
C LYS A 26 -6.36 7.72 -9.28
N ASP A 27 -6.73 8.64 -8.43
CA ASP A 27 -5.93 9.75 -7.89
C ASP A 27 -5.10 9.37 -6.64
N GLU A 28 -4.74 8.09 -6.50
CA GLU A 28 -3.88 7.60 -5.42
C GLU A 28 -2.51 8.29 -5.43
N GLY A 29 -2.16 8.94 -4.30
CA GLY A 29 -0.87 9.56 -4.10
C GLY A 29 0.10 8.64 -3.37
N VAL A 30 1.31 8.51 -3.91
CA VAL A 30 2.41 7.77 -3.30
C VAL A 30 3.68 8.60 -3.37
N LEU A 31 4.39 8.71 -2.23
CA LEU A 31 5.70 9.31 -2.16
C LEU A 31 6.75 8.21 -2.05
N ILE A 32 7.83 8.30 -2.81
CA ILE A 32 8.96 7.38 -2.74
C ILE A 32 10.25 8.13 -2.45
N TYR A 33 11.08 7.54 -1.59
CA TYR A 33 12.41 8.04 -1.27
C TYR A 33 13.43 6.91 -1.43
N LYS A 34 14.51 7.19 -2.16
CA LYS A 34 15.65 6.28 -2.30
C LYS A 34 16.64 6.58 -1.20
N SER A 35 16.79 5.67 -0.25
CA SER A 35 17.81 5.73 0.78
C SER A 35 18.96 4.78 0.46
N ASP A 36 20.07 4.90 1.20
CA ASP A 36 21.20 3.96 1.10
C ASP A 36 20.81 2.54 1.54
N PHE A 37 19.74 2.40 2.31
CA PHE A 37 19.21 1.12 2.80
C PHE A 37 18.15 0.50 1.88
N GLY A 38 17.71 1.20 0.85
CA GLY A 38 16.66 0.75 -0.07
C GLY A 38 15.52 1.74 -0.24
N LEU A 39 14.43 1.28 -0.84
CA LEU A 39 13.28 2.11 -1.15
C LEU A 39 12.36 2.30 0.05
N ILE A 40 12.04 3.54 0.38
CA ILE A 40 11.04 3.91 1.37
C ILE A 40 9.79 4.40 0.62
N ILE A 41 8.63 3.78 0.91
CA ILE A 41 7.37 4.02 0.20
C ILE A 41 6.32 4.52 1.18
N PHE A 42 5.82 5.74 0.95
CA PHE A 42 4.72 6.34 1.72
C PHE A 42 3.44 6.27 0.92
N ILE A 43 2.45 5.54 1.41
CA ILE A 43 1.18 5.26 0.73
C ILE A 43 0.06 6.03 1.43
N GLY A 44 -0.80 6.72 0.69
CA GLY A 44 -1.97 7.37 1.25
C GLY A 44 -2.96 6.36 1.83
N CYS A 45 -3.81 5.80 1.01
CA CYS A 45 -4.83 4.83 1.44
C CYS A 45 -4.71 3.44 0.80
N GLY A 46 -3.99 3.31 -0.30
CA GLY A 46 -3.76 2.01 -0.95
C GLY A 46 -4.95 1.47 -1.76
N HIS A 47 -5.81 2.34 -2.29
CA HIS A 47 -6.96 1.95 -3.12
C HIS A 47 -6.55 1.18 -4.36
N ARG A 48 -5.42 1.55 -4.96
CA ARG A 48 -4.87 0.87 -6.14
C ARG A 48 -4.30 -0.52 -5.84
N GLY A 49 -4.20 -0.89 -4.56
CA GLY A 49 -3.69 -2.16 -4.09
C GLY A 49 -2.20 -2.13 -3.76
N LEU A 50 -1.85 -2.62 -2.57
CA LEU A 50 -0.48 -2.57 -2.05
C LEU A 50 0.55 -3.18 -3.00
N ILE A 51 0.25 -4.35 -3.58
CA ILE A 51 1.16 -5.07 -4.49
C ILE A 51 1.46 -4.24 -5.73
N ASP A 52 0.41 -3.70 -6.38
CA ASP A 52 0.55 -2.93 -7.61
C ASP A 52 1.28 -1.61 -7.36
N ILE A 53 0.99 -0.94 -6.23
CA ILE A 53 1.69 0.27 -5.79
C ILE A 53 3.18 0.00 -5.60
N VAL A 54 3.53 -1.02 -4.83
CA VAL A 54 4.94 -1.33 -4.52
C VAL A 54 5.71 -1.67 -5.79
N ARG A 55 5.17 -2.52 -6.66
CA ARG A 55 5.80 -2.87 -7.95
C ARG A 55 6.01 -1.64 -8.83
N HIS A 56 5.01 -0.76 -8.89
CA HIS A 56 5.13 0.49 -9.65
C HIS A 56 6.24 1.39 -9.09
N CYS A 57 6.33 1.51 -7.76
CA CYS A 57 7.39 2.26 -7.09
C CYS A 57 8.78 1.68 -7.38
N GLN A 58 8.93 0.36 -7.29
CA GLN A 58 10.18 -0.33 -7.63
C GLN A 58 10.60 -0.08 -9.08
N ASN A 59 9.67 -0.16 -10.03
CA ASN A 59 9.93 0.08 -11.46
C ASN A 59 10.37 1.53 -11.72
N ILE A 60 9.68 2.52 -11.16
CA ILE A 60 10.04 3.94 -11.32
C ILE A 60 11.39 4.24 -10.67
N ALA A 61 11.62 3.69 -9.49
CA ALA A 61 12.85 3.93 -8.74
C ALA A 61 14.06 3.18 -9.31
N GLY A 62 13.85 2.06 -10.02
CA GLY A 62 14.92 1.15 -10.42
C GLY A 62 15.58 0.48 -9.21
N VAL A 63 14.86 0.32 -8.08
CA VAL A 63 15.35 -0.26 -6.82
C VAL A 63 14.45 -1.41 -6.41
N ASN A 64 15.00 -2.60 -6.24
CA ASN A 64 14.23 -3.80 -5.88
C ASN A 64 14.09 -3.98 -4.37
N HIS A 65 15.12 -3.60 -3.59
CA HIS A 65 15.06 -3.73 -2.15
C HIS A 65 14.15 -2.67 -1.53
N ILE A 66 13.26 -3.10 -0.65
CA ILE A 66 12.32 -2.25 0.06
C ILE A 66 12.78 -2.13 1.50
N HIS A 67 13.21 -0.95 1.90
CA HIS A 67 13.58 -0.69 3.29
C HIS A 67 12.34 -0.48 4.16
N ALA A 68 11.38 0.37 3.72
CA ALA A 68 10.17 0.59 4.50
C ALA A 68 8.94 0.81 3.62
N ILE A 69 7.79 0.35 4.10
CA ILE A 69 6.46 0.65 3.56
C ILE A 69 5.61 1.24 4.68
N LEU A 70 5.12 2.46 4.50
CA LEU A 70 4.32 3.17 5.49
C LEU A 70 3.02 3.66 4.87
N GLY A 71 1.92 3.58 5.63
CA GLY A 71 0.65 4.18 5.25
C GLY A 71 -0.56 3.26 5.31
N GLY A 72 -1.62 3.63 4.62
CA GLY A 72 -2.84 2.85 4.52
C GLY A 72 -2.73 1.75 3.46
N PHE A 73 -3.03 0.51 3.83
CA PHE A 73 -2.95 -0.63 2.91
C PHE A 73 -4.31 -1.10 2.40
N HIS A 74 -5.37 -0.40 2.81
CA HIS A 74 -6.76 -0.69 2.44
C HIS A 74 -7.15 -2.17 2.59
N LEU A 75 -6.80 -2.78 3.73
CA LEU A 75 -7.01 -4.19 4.01
C LEU A 75 -8.15 -4.46 5.00
N ARG A 76 -8.79 -3.41 5.55
CA ARG A 76 -9.84 -3.51 6.56
C ARG A 76 -10.97 -4.49 6.20
N CYS A 77 -11.39 -4.48 4.93
CA CYS A 77 -12.46 -5.33 4.39
C CYS A 77 -11.95 -6.20 3.23
N ALA A 78 -10.67 -6.53 3.23
CA ALA A 78 -10.09 -7.38 2.19
C ALA A 78 -10.51 -8.84 2.36
N SER A 79 -10.73 -9.54 1.25
CA SER A 79 -11.00 -10.98 1.28
C SER A 79 -9.78 -11.76 1.79
N PRO A 80 -9.96 -12.94 2.40
CA PRO A 80 -8.86 -13.80 2.84
C PRO A 80 -7.84 -14.09 1.72
N LEU A 81 -8.31 -14.30 0.50
CA LEU A 81 -7.43 -14.52 -0.66
C LEU A 81 -6.55 -13.30 -0.94
N ARG A 82 -7.10 -12.08 -0.85
CA ARG A 82 -6.33 -10.84 -1.04
C ARG A 82 -5.29 -10.67 0.08
N LEU A 83 -5.68 -10.90 1.33
CA LEU A 83 -4.80 -10.84 2.48
C LEU A 83 -3.65 -11.85 2.37
N TRP A 84 -3.96 -13.07 1.97
CA TRP A 84 -2.97 -14.11 1.70
C TRP A 84 -1.98 -13.68 0.62
N LYS A 85 -2.45 -13.15 -0.52
CA LYS A 85 -1.58 -12.64 -1.60
C LYS A 85 -0.66 -11.51 -1.13
N VAL A 86 -1.20 -10.56 -0.36
CA VAL A 86 -0.40 -9.46 0.21
C VAL A 86 0.66 -10.01 1.15
N ARG A 87 0.31 -10.92 2.04
CA ARG A 87 1.25 -11.57 2.95
C ARG A 87 2.36 -12.31 2.21
N GLN A 88 2.02 -13.10 1.19
CA GLN A 88 3.00 -13.82 0.36
C GLN A 88 3.94 -12.85 -0.36
N PHE A 89 3.39 -11.77 -0.90
CA PHE A 89 4.18 -10.73 -1.57
C PHE A 89 5.19 -10.08 -0.61
N LEU A 90 4.73 -9.66 0.57
CA LEU A 90 5.60 -9.07 1.59
C LEU A 90 6.65 -10.06 2.10
N HIS A 91 6.27 -11.32 2.29
CA HIS A 91 7.21 -12.37 2.68
C HIS A 91 8.30 -12.62 1.62
N LEU A 92 7.96 -12.54 0.34
CA LEU A 92 8.89 -12.68 -0.77
C LEU A 92 9.86 -11.48 -0.88
N HIS A 93 9.33 -10.27 -0.75
CA HIS A 93 10.11 -9.03 -0.88
C HIS A 93 10.85 -8.62 0.40
N LYS A 94 10.46 -9.17 1.55
CA LYS A 94 11.08 -8.96 2.87
C LYS A 94 11.44 -7.49 3.15
N PRO A 95 10.46 -6.57 3.16
CA PRO A 95 10.75 -5.19 3.56
C PRO A 95 11.24 -5.17 5.01
N ASP A 96 12.22 -4.32 5.33
CA ASP A 96 12.80 -4.26 6.67
C ASP A 96 11.80 -3.71 7.69
N LYS A 97 10.92 -2.79 7.26
CA LYS A 97 9.88 -2.18 8.11
C LYS A 97 8.54 -2.10 7.38
N ILE A 98 7.47 -2.51 8.06
CA ILE A 98 6.09 -2.41 7.58
C ILE A 98 5.27 -1.65 8.61
N MET A 99 4.68 -0.52 8.22
CA MET A 99 3.91 0.35 9.11
C MET A 99 2.52 0.58 8.54
N GLY A 100 1.54 -0.20 9.03
CA GLY A 100 0.15 -0.17 8.55
C GLY A 100 -0.73 0.78 9.33
N CYS A 101 -1.18 1.87 8.70
CA CYS A 101 -2.04 2.89 9.30
C CYS A 101 -3.52 2.65 9.02
N HIS A 102 -4.37 3.46 9.63
CA HIS A 102 -5.82 3.66 9.48
C HIS A 102 -6.60 2.56 8.71
N CYS A 103 -6.66 2.59 7.38
CA CYS A 103 -7.46 1.65 6.58
C CYS A 103 -6.87 0.24 6.44
N THR A 104 -5.66 0.00 6.95
CA THR A 104 -5.13 -1.36 7.13
C THR A 104 -6.04 -2.17 8.06
N GLY A 105 -6.54 -1.54 9.11
CA GLY A 105 -7.53 -2.09 10.03
C GLY A 105 -7.02 -3.28 10.85
N LYS A 106 -7.78 -3.66 11.88
CA LYS A 106 -7.45 -4.81 12.75
C LYS A 106 -7.36 -6.12 11.96
N TRP A 107 -8.25 -6.31 10.99
CA TRP A 107 -8.28 -7.50 10.14
C TRP A 107 -7.02 -7.63 9.26
N GLY A 108 -6.61 -6.53 8.60
CA GLY A 108 -5.37 -6.51 7.83
C GLY A 108 -4.13 -6.78 8.68
N ARG A 109 -4.06 -6.21 9.89
CA ARG A 109 -2.95 -6.41 10.83
C ARG A 109 -2.84 -7.85 11.35
N LEU A 110 -3.97 -8.53 11.54
CA LEU A 110 -3.95 -9.94 11.94
C LEU A 110 -3.22 -10.83 10.92
N TRP A 111 -3.27 -10.47 9.64
CA TRP A 111 -2.58 -11.16 8.56
C TRP A 111 -1.12 -10.69 8.36
N LEU A 112 -0.75 -9.58 8.95
CA LEU A 112 0.58 -8.97 8.87
C LEU A 112 1.14 -8.76 10.29
N PRO A 113 1.48 -9.83 11.02
CA PRO A 113 1.88 -9.75 12.42
C PRO A 113 3.18 -8.95 12.62
N GLU A 114 4.05 -8.89 11.61
CA GLU A 114 5.27 -8.08 11.60
C GLU A 114 5.01 -6.58 11.36
N ALA A 115 3.79 -6.19 10.97
CA ALA A 115 3.47 -4.80 10.71
C ALA A 115 3.24 -4.01 12.01
N VAL A 116 3.97 -2.93 12.16
CA VAL A 116 3.77 -1.95 13.23
C VAL A 116 2.56 -1.07 12.90
N SER A 117 1.85 -0.61 13.92
CA SER A 117 0.73 0.32 13.80
C SER A 117 1.07 1.66 14.41
N PRO A 118 1.67 2.58 13.63
CA PRO A 118 2.00 3.90 14.14
C PRO A 118 0.75 4.71 14.47
N VAL A 119 0.87 5.55 15.49
CA VAL A 119 -0.16 6.52 15.88
C VAL A 119 0.39 7.94 15.75
N THR A 120 -0.51 8.92 15.77
CA THR A 120 -0.13 10.33 15.71
C THR A 120 0.81 10.69 16.87
N GLY A 121 1.95 11.29 16.56
CA GLY A 121 2.98 11.64 17.53
C GLY A 121 4.15 10.66 17.60
N ASP A 122 4.01 9.45 17.04
CA ASP A 122 5.14 8.51 16.97
C ASP A 122 6.24 9.04 16.05
N VAL A 123 7.48 8.79 16.44
CA VAL A 123 8.67 9.12 15.65
C VAL A 123 9.43 7.84 15.33
N TYR A 124 9.72 7.63 14.06
CA TYR A 124 10.48 6.48 13.58
C TYR A 124 11.71 6.95 12.81
N VAL A 125 12.86 6.38 13.14
CA VAL A 125 14.09 6.58 12.38
C VAL A 125 14.22 5.46 11.36
N LEU A 126 14.36 5.84 10.09
CA LEU A 126 14.41 4.91 8.95
C LEU A 126 15.81 4.87 8.30
N GLY A 127 16.83 4.80 9.09
CA GLY A 127 18.22 4.71 8.61
C GLY A 127 19.15 5.64 9.29
#